data_fc1a24cb6086f695b3179daea7ce8530
#
_entry.id   fc1a24cb6086f695b3179daea7ce8530
#
_cell.length_a   1.000
_cell.length_b   1.000
_cell.length_c   1.000
_cell.angle_alpha   90.00
_cell.angle_beta   90.00
_cell.angle_gamma   90.00
#
_symmetry.space_group_name_H-M   'P 1'
#
loop_
_entity.id
_entity.type
_entity.pdbx_description
1 polymer ?
#
loop_
_entity_poly.entity_id
_entity_poly.type
_entity_poly.pdbx_seq_one_letter_code
_entity_poly.pdbx_strand_id
1 'polypeptide(L)'
;MKINLDPMPDRTTEEIQSLVEKQIEKIDTSITAGLRTFLIQPRLETRDWGWSEPIRAFPVWIIAESKRYDYCLLYSDYGFGPANPWGLGFSSYKGFDADYCWYGSLEDAYKDSRLIEEYDEQKK
;
A
#
# COMPACT_ATOMS: atom_id res chain seq x y z
N MET A 1 24.37 -17.64 -14.12
CA MET A 1 24.36 -16.18 -14.30
C MET A 1 23.30 -15.55 -13.43
N LYS A 2 23.67 -14.48 -12.80
CA LYS A 2 22.69 -13.76 -12.02
C LYS A 2 21.92 -12.78 -12.90
N ILE A 3 20.62 -12.90 -12.88
CA ILE A 3 19.75 -11.95 -13.55
C ILE A 3 19.27 -10.96 -12.51
N ASN A 4 19.33 -9.71 -12.85
CA ASN A 4 18.76 -8.71 -11.96
C ASN A 4 17.24 -8.82 -12.03
N LEU A 5 16.65 -9.32 -10.94
CA LEU A 5 15.23 -9.56 -10.88
C LEU A 5 14.48 -8.44 -10.17
N ASP A 6 15.22 -7.46 -9.66
CA ASP A 6 14.61 -6.34 -8.95
C ASP A 6 14.26 -5.25 -9.95
N PRO A 7 12.98 -5.07 -10.28
CA PRO A 7 12.64 -4.00 -11.21
C PRO A 7 12.91 -2.65 -10.55
N MET A 8 13.33 -1.71 -11.38
CA MET A 8 13.49 -0.34 -10.92
C MET A 8 12.11 0.31 -10.79
N PRO A 9 11.91 1.14 -9.78
CA PRO A 9 10.64 1.83 -9.70
C PRO A 9 10.50 2.80 -10.88
N ASP A 10 9.33 2.77 -11.49
CA ASP A 10 9.03 3.65 -12.61
C ASP A 10 8.46 4.98 -12.16
N ARG A 11 8.26 5.15 -10.87
CA ARG A 11 7.57 6.32 -10.33
C ARG A 11 8.41 7.00 -9.27
N THR A 12 8.19 8.30 -9.13
CA THR A 12 8.81 9.10 -8.08
C THR A 12 7.86 9.23 -6.90
N THR A 13 8.38 9.69 -5.77
CA THR A 13 7.56 9.98 -4.61
C THR A 13 6.42 10.91 -4.96
N GLU A 14 6.72 11.95 -5.75
CA GLU A 14 5.72 12.96 -6.15
C GLU A 14 4.63 12.34 -7.01
N GLU A 15 5.00 11.41 -7.88
CA GLU A 15 4.01 10.73 -8.71
C GLU A 15 3.08 9.87 -7.86
N ILE A 16 3.63 9.18 -6.85
CA ILE A 16 2.81 8.38 -5.96
C ILE A 16 1.89 9.28 -5.13
N GLN A 17 2.40 10.39 -4.62
CA GLN A 17 1.57 11.35 -3.89
C GLN A 17 0.41 11.82 -4.76
N SER A 18 0.68 12.09 -6.03
CA SER A 18 -0.35 12.53 -6.96
C SER A 18 -1.40 11.45 -7.18
N LEU A 19 -0.97 10.18 -7.30
CA LEU A 19 -1.90 9.07 -7.44
C LEU A 19 -2.81 8.94 -6.22
N VAL A 20 -2.22 9.07 -5.02
CA VAL A 20 -2.98 9.01 -3.78
C VAL A 20 -4.01 10.14 -3.74
N GLU A 21 -3.61 11.37 -4.07
CA GLU A 21 -4.52 12.50 -4.05
C GLU A 21 -5.66 12.34 -5.05
N LYS A 22 -5.37 11.80 -6.23
CA LYS A 22 -6.41 11.54 -7.22
C LYS A 22 -7.42 10.52 -6.72
N GLN A 23 -6.95 9.52 -6.00
CA GLN A 23 -7.85 8.54 -5.40
C GLN A 23 -8.70 9.20 -4.32
N ILE A 24 -8.09 10.04 -3.48
CA ILE A 24 -8.80 10.70 -2.39
C ILE A 24 -9.91 11.60 -2.93
N GLU A 25 -9.69 12.25 -4.06
CA GLU A 25 -10.72 13.08 -4.69
C GLU A 25 -11.99 12.31 -5.03
N LYS A 26 -11.87 11.00 -5.21
CA LYS A 26 -13.00 10.14 -5.56
C LYS A 26 -13.67 9.53 -4.34
N ILE A 27 -13.10 9.73 -3.16
CA ILE A 27 -13.60 9.13 -1.92
C ILE A 27 -14.51 10.11 -1.20
N ASP A 28 -15.57 9.58 -0.59
CA ASP A 28 -16.49 10.39 0.18
C ASP A 28 -15.74 11.12 1.29
N THR A 29 -16.04 12.40 1.46
CA THR A 29 -15.36 13.22 2.45
C THR A 29 -15.54 12.72 3.88
N SER A 30 -16.60 11.97 4.15
CA SER A 30 -16.80 11.37 5.47
C SER A 30 -15.71 10.36 5.80
N ILE A 31 -15.02 9.84 4.78
CA ILE A 31 -13.99 8.81 4.94
C ILE A 31 -12.59 9.42 4.87
N THR A 32 -12.42 10.48 4.07
CA THR A 32 -11.09 10.99 3.77
C THR A 32 -10.35 11.52 5.00
N ALA A 33 -11.06 12.07 5.98
CA ALA A 33 -10.41 12.58 7.18
C ALA A 33 -9.64 11.48 7.91
N GLY A 34 -10.26 10.29 8.01
CA GLY A 34 -9.59 9.15 8.63
C GLY A 34 -8.39 8.70 7.83
N LEU A 35 -8.56 8.56 6.52
CA LEU A 35 -7.45 8.13 5.67
C LEU A 35 -6.28 9.12 5.76
N ARG A 36 -6.56 10.42 5.69
CA ARG A 36 -5.50 11.42 5.75
C ARG A 36 -4.72 11.40 7.06
N THR A 37 -5.37 10.95 8.14
CA THR A 37 -4.71 10.85 9.43
C THR A 37 -3.52 9.90 9.39
N PHE A 38 -3.59 8.86 8.56
CA PHE A 38 -2.57 7.83 8.49
C PHE A 38 -1.63 7.97 7.29
N LEU A 39 -1.90 8.90 6.39
CA LEU A 39 -1.03 9.08 5.23
C LEU A 39 0.36 9.49 5.67
N ILE A 40 1.36 8.95 4.98
CA ILE A 40 2.75 9.35 5.14
C ILE A 40 3.26 9.82 3.78
N GLN A 41 4.41 10.47 3.79
CA GLN A 41 5.10 10.70 2.54
C GLN A 41 5.44 9.32 1.99
N PRO A 42 5.05 8.99 0.76
CA PRO A 42 5.27 7.65 0.24
C PRO A 42 6.72 7.21 0.41
N ARG A 43 6.90 6.02 0.96
CA ARG A 43 8.21 5.47 1.24
C ARG A 43 8.43 4.23 0.39
N LEU A 44 9.46 4.24 -0.43
CA LEU A 44 9.79 3.11 -1.30
C LEU A 44 10.47 2.02 -0.49
N GLU A 45 10.00 0.80 -0.66
CA GLU A 45 10.62 -0.39 -0.10
C GLU A 45 10.67 -1.46 -1.17
N THR A 46 11.52 -2.44 -0.95
CA THR A 46 11.56 -3.62 -1.79
C THR A 46 11.04 -4.78 -0.96
N ARG A 47 10.06 -5.51 -1.48
CA ARG A 47 9.46 -6.63 -0.77
C ARG A 47 9.48 -7.88 -1.62
N ASP A 48 9.66 -9.01 -0.94
CA ASP A 48 9.73 -10.31 -1.61
C ASP A 48 8.33 -10.87 -1.87
N TRP A 49 8.16 -11.42 -3.06
CA TRP A 49 6.92 -12.12 -3.41
C TRP A 49 7.15 -13.60 -3.13
N GLY A 50 6.68 -14.06 -1.98
CA GLY A 50 6.95 -15.42 -1.51
C GLY A 50 6.37 -16.52 -2.38
N TRP A 51 5.39 -16.17 -3.22
CA TRP A 51 4.75 -17.15 -4.10
C TRP A 51 5.33 -17.17 -5.51
N SER A 52 6.30 -16.30 -5.80
CA SER A 52 6.92 -16.30 -7.12
C SER A 52 8.08 -17.28 -7.16
N GLU A 53 8.39 -17.78 -8.37
CA GLU A 53 9.44 -18.79 -8.58
C GLU A 53 10.28 -18.36 -9.77
N PRO A 54 11.54 -17.91 -9.61
CA PRO A 54 12.20 -17.74 -8.30
C PRO A 54 11.63 -16.57 -7.52
N ILE A 55 11.92 -16.56 -6.22
CA ILE A 55 11.50 -15.46 -5.38
C ILE A 55 12.12 -14.17 -5.89
N ARG A 56 11.30 -13.15 -6.01
CA ARG A 56 11.73 -11.85 -6.52
C ARG A 56 11.32 -10.76 -5.56
N ALA A 57 12.14 -9.70 -5.53
CA ALA A 57 11.84 -8.52 -4.78
C ALA A 57 11.30 -7.45 -5.72
N PHE A 58 10.24 -6.78 -5.31
CA PHE A 58 9.58 -5.77 -6.13
C PHE A 58 9.47 -4.46 -5.38
N PRO A 59 9.50 -3.33 -6.09
CA PRO A 59 9.30 -2.04 -5.45
C PRO A 59 7.85 -1.89 -4.99
N VAL A 60 7.69 -1.42 -3.76
CA VAL A 60 6.40 -1.20 -3.14
C VAL A 60 6.47 0.13 -2.42
N TRP A 61 5.39 0.89 -2.49
CA TRP A 61 5.31 2.17 -1.81
C TRP A 61 4.41 2.04 -0.59
N ILE A 62 4.95 2.39 0.57
CA ILE A 62 4.13 2.51 1.77
C ILE A 62 3.50 3.89 1.73
N ILE A 63 2.18 3.96 1.73
CA ILE A 63 1.48 5.23 1.58
C ILE A 63 0.73 5.66 2.84
N ALA A 64 0.46 4.72 3.73
CA ALA A 64 -0.20 5.01 5.00
C ALA A 64 0.21 3.96 6.00
N GLU A 65 0.34 4.34 7.26
CA GLU A 65 0.76 3.42 8.32
C GLU A 65 -0.07 3.61 9.57
N SER A 66 -0.34 2.49 10.26
CA SER A 66 -0.90 2.53 11.59
C SER A 66 0.08 3.20 12.55
N LYS A 67 -0.46 3.95 13.49
CA LYS A 67 0.35 4.58 14.55
C LYS A 67 0.49 3.68 15.76
N ARG A 68 -0.33 2.64 15.85
CA ARG A 68 -0.39 1.76 17.02
C ARG A 68 -0.09 0.31 16.70
N TYR A 69 -0.33 -0.12 15.49
CA TYR A 69 -0.27 -1.53 15.11
C TYR A 69 0.64 -1.71 13.91
N ASP A 70 1.04 -2.94 13.68
CA ASP A 70 1.99 -3.27 12.61
C ASP A 70 1.24 -3.58 11.31
N TYR A 71 0.60 -2.56 10.74
CA TYR A 71 0.00 -2.71 9.42
C TYR A 71 0.02 -1.38 8.66
N CYS A 72 -0.11 -1.50 7.34
CA CYS A 72 0.03 -0.35 6.46
C CYS A 72 -0.75 -0.55 5.17
N LEU A 73 -0.92 0.54 4.42
CA LEU A 73 -1.45 0.49 3.07
C LEU A 73 -0.31 0.64 2.08
N LEU A 74 -0.41 -0.09 0.99
CA LEU A 74 0.65 -0.21 -0.01
C LEU A 74 0.15 0.16 -1.38
N TYR A 75 1.07 0.65 -2.22
CA TYR A 75 0.86 0.77 -3.65
C TYR A 75 1.99 0.07 -4.37
N SER A 76 1.66 -0.77 -5.35
CA SER A 76 2.69 -1.38 -6.19
C SER A 76 2.17 -1.56 -7.60
N ASP A 77 2.97 -1.14 -8.57
CA ASP A 77 2.67 -1.42 -9.98
C ASP A 77 2.77 -2.92 -10.26
N TYR A 78 3.35 -3.68 -9.35
CA TYR A 78 3.57 -5.11 -9.48
C TYR A 78 2.67 -5.94 -8.58
N GLY A 79 1.56 -5.36 -8.11
CA GLY A 79 0.57 -6.08 -7.30
C GLY A 79 -0.12 -7.17 -8.10
N PHE A 80 -1.37 -7.45 -7.79
CA PHE A 80 -2.11 -8.44 -8.57
C PHE A 80 -2.58 -7.83 -9.89
N GLY A 81 -1.61 -7.49 -10.72
CA GLY A 81 -1.85 -6.88 -12.01
C GLY A 81 -2.14 -5.39 -11.89
N PRO A 82 -2.17 -4.67 -13.02
CA PRO A 82 -2.37 -3.22 -12.99
C PRO A 82 -3.75 -2.80 -12.49
N ALA A 83 -4.71 -3.73 -12.45
CA ALA A 83 -6.06 -3.41 -11.99
C ALA A 83 -6.16 -3.36 -10.46
N ASN A 84 -5.21 -3.97 -9.72
CA ASN A 84 -5.29 -4.06 -8.27
C ASN A 84 -3.96 -3.66 -7.61
N PRO A 85 -3.57 -2.39 -7.72
CA PRO A 85 -2.28 -1.96 -7.20
C PRO A 85 -2.27 -1.53 -5.73
N TRP A 86 -3.43 -1.44 -5.09
CA TRP A 86 -3.54 -0.95 -3.72
C TRP A 86 -3.66 -2.13 -2.77
N GLY A 87 -2.77 -2.21 -1.78
CA GLY A 87 -2.72 -3.40 -0.95
C GLY A 87 -2.64 -3.11 0.53
N LEU A 88 -2.82 -4.18 1.29
CA LEU A 88 -2.65 -4.18 2.73
C LEU A 88 -1.42 -5.02 3.06
N GLY A 89 -0.70 -4.62 4.10
CA GLY A 89 0.47 -5.36 4.52
C GLY A 89 0.87 -5.02 5.94
N PHE A 90 1.99 -5.60 6.35
CA PHE A 90 2.56 -5.33 7.66
C PHE A 90 3.75 -4.41 7.50
N SER A 91 3.92 -3.48 8.43
CA SER A 91 5.02 -2.52 8.34
C SER A 91 6.37 -3.20 8.53
N SER A 92 6.45 -4.19 9.39
CA SER A 92 7.73 -4.85 9.72
C SER A 92 8.03 -6.06 8.84
N TYR A 93 7.01 -6.69 8.26
CA TYR A 93 7.20 -7.89 7.43
C TYR A 93 7.40 -7.50 5.98
N LYS A 94 8.51 -7.87 5.41
CA LYS A 94 8.91 -7.43 4.07
C LYS A 94 8.52 -8.39 2.95
N GLY A 95 7.85 -9.48 3.27
CA GLY A 95 7.40 -10.41 2.25
C GLY A 95 5.94 -10.24 1.93
N PHE A 96 5.50 -10.97 0.92
CA PHE A 96 4.09 -11.07 0.57
C PHE A 96 3.72 -12.53 0.40
N ASP A 97 2.53 -12.86 0.88
CA ASP A 97 1.94 -14.16 0.63
C ASP A 97 0.76 -14.00 -0.32
N ALA A 98 0.31 -15.11 -0.87
CA ALA A 98 -0.84 -15.09 -1.77
C ALA A 98 -2.10 -14.57 -1.09
N ASP A 99 -2.13 -14.60 0.24
CA ASP A 99 -3.28 -14.17 1.03
C ASP A 99 -3.35 -12.67 1.23
N TYR A 100 -2.31 -11.95 0.83
CA TYR A 100 -2.35 -10.51 0.97
C TYR A 100 -3.44 -9.94 0.08
N CYS A 101 -4.12 -8.94 0.60
CA CYS A 101 -5.27 -8.36 -0.07
C CYS A 101 -4.85 -7.19 -0.96
N TRP A 102 -5.28 -7.25 -2.21
CA TRP A 102 -5.01 -6.21 -3.19
C TRP A 102 -6.32 -5.73 -3.80
N TYR A 103 -6.41 -4.44 -4.05
CA TYR A 103 -7.67 -3.78 -4.40
C TYR A 103 -7.48 -2.88 -5.61
N GLY A 104 -8.58 -2.64 -6.30
CA GLY A 104 -8.58 -1.76 -7.46
C GLY A 104 -8.59 -0.29 -7.11
N SER A 105 -8.90 0.06 -5.88
CA SER A 105 -8.94 1.46 -5.45
C SER A 105 -8.40 1.61 -4.05
N LEU A 106 -7.89 2.79 -3.75
CA LEU A 106 -7.43 3.12 -2.41
C LEU A 106 -8.59 3.09 -1.41
N GLU A 107 -9.77 3.51 -1.85
CA GLU A 107 -10.94 3.48 -0.99
C GLU A 107 -11.24 2.07 -0.49
N ASP A 108 -11.23 1.10 -1.41
CA ASP A 108 -11.52 -0.29 -1.04
C ASP A 108 -10.45 -0.84 -0.10
N ALA A 109 -9.19 -0.52 -0.36
CA ALA A 109 -8.11 -0.95 0.51
C ALA A 109 -8.27 -0.36 1.91
N TYR A 110 -8.58 0.93 1.99
CA TYR A 110 -8.75 1.59 3.28
C TYR A 110 -9.94 1.02 4.06
N LYS A 111 -11.07 0.80 3.37
CA LYS A 111 -12.26 0.28 4.03
C LYS A 111 -12.06 -1.12 4.60
N ASP A 112 -11.23 -1.92 3.95
CA ASP A 112 -10.94 -3.26 4.43
C ASP A 112 -9.79 -3.29 5.44
N SER A 113 -9.10 -2.17 5.61
CA SER A 113 -7.99 -2.08 6.54
C SER A 113 -8.50 -1.83 7.95
N ARG A 114 -7.62 -2.11 8.91
CA ARG A 114 -7.94 -1.81 10.30
C ARG A 114 -7.70 -0.34 10.64
N LEU A 115 -7.20 0.43 9.70
CA LEU A 115 -7.00 1.86 9.92
C LEU A 115 -8.31 2.59 10.18
N ILE A 116 -9.37 2.16 9.49
CA ILE A 116 -10.66 2.80 9.67
C ILE A 116 -11.17 2.61 11.12
N GLU A 117 -10.95 1.42 11.68
CA GLU A 117 -11.31 1.15 13.07
C GLU A 117 -10.41 1.93 14.03
N GLU A 118 -9.12 2.00 13.72
CA GLU A 118 -8.18 2.74 14.56
C GLU A 118 -8.55 4.22 14.61
N TYR A 119 -8.98 4.78 13.48
CA TYR A 119 -9.41 6.17 13.45
C TYR A 119 -10.63 6.39 14.35
N ASP A 120 -11.58 5.46 14.29
CA ASP A 120 -12.77 5.56 15.14
C ASP A 120 -12.39 5.48 16.62
N GLU A 121 -11.43 4.65 16.96
CA GLU A 121 -10.92 4.56 18.33
C GLU A 121 -10.30 5.87 18.80
N GLN A 122 -9.59 6.56 17.93
CA GLN A 122 -8.94 7.82 18.27
C GLN A 122 -9.92 8.94 18.55
N LYS A 123 -11.12 8.84 18.03
CA LYS A 123 -12.15 9.85 18.22
C LYS A 123 -12.80 9.77 19.59
N LYS A 124 -12.64 8.67 20.30
CA LYS A 124 -13.27 8.45 21.60
C LYS A 124 -12.48 9.07 22.74
#